data_87f4e00eb541dc566f52119c014c420c
#
_entry.id   87f4e00eb541dc566f52119c014c420c
#
_cell.length_a   1.000
_cell.length_b   1.000
_cell.length_c   1.000
_cell.angle_alpha   90.00
_cell.angle_beta   90.00
_cell.angle_gamma   90.00
#
_symmetry.space_group_name_H-M   'P 1'
#
loop_
_entity.id
_entity.type
_entity.pdbx_description
1 polymer ?
#
loop_
_entity_poly.entity_id
_entity_poly.type
_entity_poly.pdbx_seq_one_letter_code
_entity_poly.pdbx_strand_id
1 'polypeptide(L)'
;AVNQNDLLVSFELVIAGSEKKGTVITEEEKRIIAYHEVGHALVAAKQKHAQPVSKITIVPHTQGALGYTLHLPEEEKFLMSREDILAEIRTLLAGRSSEEIVCNTMTSGAANDIERATELARNLVARFGMCDEFDMMALGTVQSQYLDGGYSMTCAQETYAAADRETIKIIRQCHQEAKEILTENREMLDKIAAYLLKKETITGQEMMAIIEGRDPETVDNYGATREDDQKLFRPSVPNTIEAPAKHINIVSEPVPMPDFDQPPAQPSGEDEAPAEQPGGDGGQPDEEKK
;
A
#
# COMPACT_ATOMS: atom_id res chain seq x y z
N ALA A 1 27.01 8.76 15.01
CA ALA A 1 26.53 7.38 15.01
C ALA A 1 25.05 7.43 14.65
N VAL A 2 24.60 6.56 13.77
CA VAL A 2 23.18 6.40 13.42
C VAL A 2 22.52 5.63 14.57
N ASN A 3 21.37 6.11 15.05
CA ASN A 3 20.58 5.44 16.08
C ASN A 3 19.27 4.90 15.51
N GLN A 4 18.49 4.18 16.33
CA GLN A 4 17.24 3.57 15.88
C GLN A 4 16.19 4.62 15.46
N ASN A 5 16.17 5.79 16.12
CA ASN A 5 15.27 6.88 15.76
C ASN A 5 15.61 7.47 14.38
N ASP A 6 16.90 7.59 14.04
CA ASP A 6 17.30 8.07 12.70
C ASP A 6 16.78 7.14 11.60
N LEU A 7 16.75 5.83 11.86
CA LEU A 7 16.21 4.83 10.95
C LEU A 7 14.68 4.95 10.82
N LEU A 8 13.97 5.10 11.94
CA LEU A 8 12.51 5.26 11.94
C LEU A 8 12.08 6.53 11.21
N VAL A 9 12.73 7.67 11.50
CA VAL A 9 12.47 8.95 10.81
C VAL A 9 12.75 8.84 9.31
N SER A 10 13.85 8.18 8.92
CA SER A 10 14.17 7.97 7.52
C SER A 10 13.14 7.07 6.83
N PHE A 11 12.68 6.03 7.50
CA PHE A 11 11.64 5.13 7.02
C PHE A 11 10.31 5.86 6.82
N GLU A 12 9.89 6.66 7.79
CA GLU A 12 8.68 7.50 7.70
C GLU A 12 8.78 8.50 6.55
N LEU A 13 9.95 9.13 6.36
CA LEU A 13 10.18 10.06 5.26
C LEU A 13 10.01 9.39 3.89
N VAL A 14 10.42 8.14 3.76
CA VAL A 14 10.27 7.35 2.52
C VAL A 14 8.81 6.97 2.29
N ILE A 15 8.08 6.56 3.34
CA ILE A 15 6.70 6.05 3.21
C ILE A 15 5.67 7.16 3.12
N ALA A 16 5.72 8.15 4.02
CA ALA A 16 4.72 9.20 4.14
C ALA A 16 5.18 10.54 3.52
N GLY A 17 6.47 10.70 3.28
CA GLY A 17 7.06 11.97 2.91
C GLY A 17 7.29 12.89 4.12
N SER A 18 7.66 14.13 3.86
CA SER A 18 7.85 15.13 4.92
C SER A 18 6.51 15.74 5.36
N GLU A 19 6.44 16.23 6.58
CA GLU A 19 5.29 16.99 7.07
C GLU A 19 4.97 18.18 6.15
N LYS A 20 3.71 18.32 5.78
CA LYS A 20 3.24 19.41 4.93
C LYS A 20 2.93 20.63 5.78
N LYS A 21 3.84 21.60 5.79
CA LYS A 21 3.66 22.85 6.53
C LYS A 21 2.64 23.76 5.82
N GLY A 22 1.65 24.28 6.58
CA GLY A 22 0.68 25.28 6.09
C GLY A 22 -0.61 24.71 5.50
N THR A 23 -0.88 23.44 5.61
CA THR A 23 -2.21 22.90 5.29
C THR A 23 -3.18 23.30 6.41
N VAL A 24 -4.23 24.04 6.07
CA VAL A 24 -5.30 24.40 7.00
C VAL A 24 -6.39 23.33 6.86
N ILE A 25 -6.52 22.49 7.89
CA ILE A 25 -7.59 21.50 8.01
C ILE A 25 -8.62 22.06 8.99
N THR A 26 -9.89 21.94 8.69
CA THR A 26 -10.96 22.35 9.62
C THR A 26 -11.01 21.39 10.82
N GLU A 27 -11.52 21.87 11.95
CA GLU A 27 -11.65 21.04 13.17
C GLU A 27 -12.55 19.82 12.94
N GLU A 28 -13.56 19.96 12.06
CA GLU A 28 -14.44 18.87 11.67
C GLU A 28 -13.69 17.80 10.86
N GLU A 29 -12.94 18.20 9.84
CA GLU A 29 -12.10 17.30 9.06
C GLU A 29 -11.02 16.63 9.94
N LYS A 30 -10.37 17.40 10.81
CA LYS A 30 -9.39 16.88 11.76
C LYS A 30 -9.97 15.80 12.67
N ARG A 31 -11.22 16.01 13.10
CA ARG A 31 -11.96 15.01 13.90
C ARG A 31 -12.24 13.75 13.07
N ILE A 32 -12.72 13.89 11.84
CA ILE A 32 -13.01 12.74 10.95
C ILE A 32 -11.73 11.94 10.72
N ILE A 33 -10.61 12.61 10.38
CA ILE A 33 -9.30 11.98 10.17
C ILE A 33 -8.87 11.22 11.44
N ALA A 34 -9.00 11.83 12.62
CA ALA A 34 -8.61 11.18 13.87
C ALA A 34 -9.39 9.89 14.12
N TYR A 35 -10.69 9.89 13.90
CA TYR A 35 -11.51 8.69 14.05
C TYR A 35 -11.22 7.66 12.96
N HIS A 36 -10.89 8.07 11.76
CA HIS A 36 -10.46 7.21 10.66
C HIS A 36 -9.18 6.45 11.04
N GLU A 37 -8.13 7.17 11.43
CA GLU A 37 -6.84 6.58 11.79
C GLU A 37 -6.92 5.70 13.06
N VAL A 38 -7.65 6.17 14.07
CA VAL A 38 -7.87 5.35 15.28
C VAL A 38 -8.72 4.13 14.97
N GLY A 39 -9.63 4.21 14.00
CA GLY A 39 -10.39 3.06 13.50
C GLY A 39 -9.47 1.93 13.02
N HIS A 40 -8.51 2.24 12.14
CA HIS A 40 -7.49 1.29 11.69
C HIS A 40 -6.72 0.70 12.87
N ALA A 41 -6.20 1.55 13.73
CA ALA A 41 -5.37 1.16 14.84
C ALA A 41 -6.10 0.27 15.86
N LEU A 42 -7.33 0.62 16.22
CA LEU A 42 -8.11 -0.12 17.21
C LEU A 42 -8.53 -1.49 16.69
N VAL A 43 -8.99 -1.58 15.44
CA VAL A 43 -9.33 -2.88 14.82
C VAL A 43 -8.10 -3.75 14.72
N ALA A 44 -6.93 -3.23 14.33
CA ALA A 44 -5.69 -3.98 14.34
C ALA A 44 -5.34 -4.51 15.74
N ALA A 45 -5.39 -3.64 16.77
CA ALA A 45 -5.06 -4.03 18.15
C ALA A 45 -6.02 -5.07 18.76
N LYS A 46 -7.26 -5.17 18.27
CA LYS A 46 -8.26 -6.13 18.76
C LYS A 46 -8.25 -7.45 18.01
N GLN A 47 -7.40 -7.63 17.01
CA GLN A 47 -7.28 -8.85 16.22
C GLN A 47 -5.98 -9.60 16.53
N LYS A 48 -6.04 -10.93 16.52
CA LYS A 48 -4.87 -11.78 16.79
C LYS A 48 -3.84 -11.77 15.64
N HIS A 49 -4.32 -11.66 14.39
CA HIS A 49 -3.53 -11.84 13.19
C HIS A 49 -3.15 -10.52 12.50
N ALA A 50 -3.52 -9.39 13.08
CA ALA A 50 -3.14 -8.09 12.56
C ALA A 50 -1.72 -7.69 13.00
N GLN A 51 -1.10 -6.82 12.21
CA GLN A 51 0.20 -6.26 12.55
C GLN A 51 0.08 -5.22 13.67
N PRO A 52 1.05 -5.14 14.60
CA PRO A 52 1.02 -4.17 15.67
C PRO A 52 1.12 -2.74 15.13
N VAL A 53 0.45 -1.84 15.82
CA VAL A 53 0.49 -0.40 15.53
C VAL A 53 1.76 0.18 16.14
N SER A 54 2.54 0.88 15.33
CA SER A 54 3.74 1.59 15.78
C SER A 54 3.45 3.06 16.08
N LYS A 55 2.72 3.73 15.19
CA LYS A 55 2.46 5.18 15.26
C LYS A 55 1.12 5.52 14.61
N ILE A 56 0.43 6.51 15.15
CA ILE A 56 -0.79 7.09 14.58
C ILE A 56 -0.60 8.60 14.52
N THR A 57 -0.84 9.22 13.37
CA THR A 57 -0.72 10.67 13.21
C THR A 57 -1.85 11.24 12.35
N ILE A 58 -2.27 12.45 12.68
CA ILE A 58 -3.19 13.27 11.90
C ILE A 58 -2.51 14.50 11.30
N VAL A 59 -1.18 14.50 11.30
CA VAL A 59 -0.39 15.55 10.64
C VAL A 59 -0.29 15.25 9.15
N PRO A 60 -0.65 16.21 8.27
CA PRO A 60 -0.57 16.00 6.83
C PRO A 60 0.85 15.83 6.33
N HIS A 61 1.05 14.91 5.36
CA HIS A 61 2.34 14.61 4.75
C HIS A 61 2.34 14.88 3.24
N THR A 62 3.53 15.01 2.67
CA THR A 62 3.70 15.44 1.26
C THR A 62 3.26 14.41 0.23
N GLN A 63 3.15 13.14 0.58
CA GLN A 63 2.61 12.10 -0.31
C GLN A 63 1.07 12.07 -0.37
N GLY A 64 0.40 13.09 0.16
CA GLY A 64 -1.04 13.30 0.01
C GLY A 64 -1.89 12.73 1.15
N ALA A 65 -1.31 12.03 2.12
CA ALA A 65 -2.01 11.58 3.31
C ALA A 65 -2.31 12.76 4.25
N LEU A 66 -3.54 12.85 4.73
CA LEU A 66 -3.96 13.81 5.76
C LEU A 66 -3.66 13.31 7.18
N GLY A 67 -3.50 12.00 7.32
CA GLY A 67 -3.04 11.25 8.49
C GLY A 67 -2.55 9.89 8.02
N TYR A 68 -1.97 9.11 8.91
CA TYR A 68 -1.66 7.70 8.65
C TYR A 68 -1.49 6.91 9.96
N THR A 69 -1.76 5.63 9.85
CA THR A 69 -1.47 4.63 10.89
C THR A 69 -0.35 3.72 10.39
N LEU A 70 0.78 3.73 11.11
CA LEU A 70 1.95 2.93 10.77
C LEU A 70 1.89 1.59 11.50
N HIS A 71 1.92 0.51 10.73
CA HIS A 71 2.04 -0.85 11.22
C HIS A 71 3.47 -1.36 10.95
N LEU A 72 4.13 -1.85 11.97
CA LEU A 72 5.45 -2.47 11.84
C LEU A 72 5.38 -3.90 12.36
N PRO A 73 5.69 -4.90 11.52
CA PRO A 73 5.76 -6.27 11.98
C PRO A 73 6.89 -6.44 13.00
N GLU A 74 6.64 -7.18 14.08
CA GLU A 74 7.67 -7.51 15.07
C GLU A 74 8.67 -8.52 14.52
N GLU A 75 8.22 -9.38 13.60
CA GLU A 75 9.04 -10.40 12.94
C GLU A 75 8.82 -10.36 11.43
N GLU A 76 9.84 -10.70 10.65
CA GLU A 76 9.70 -10.88 9.21
C GLU A 76 8.82 -12.09 8.91
N LYS A 77 7.62 -11.84 8.36
CA LYS A 77 6.67 -12.87 7.98
C LYS A 77 6.62 -12.98 6.45
N PHE A 78 7.12 -14.09 5.93
CA PHE A 78 7.18 -14.34 4.49
C PHE A 78 5.90 -14.98 3.92
N LEU A 79 5.10 -15.62 4.77
CA LEU A 79 3.88 -16.30 4.38
C LEU A 79 2.69 -15.72 5.13
N MET A 80 1.66 -15.33 4.40
CA MET A 80 0.40 -14.88 4.98
C MET A 80 -0.62 -16.02 4.94
N SER A 81 -1.25 -16.30 6.07
CA SER A 81 -2.40 -17.18 6.13
C SER A 81 -3.68 -16.47 5.65
N ARG A 82 -4.73 -17.23 5.41
CA ARG A 82 -6.06 -16.67 5.10
C ARG A 82 -6.54 -15.73 6.20
N GLU A 83 -6.31 -16.07 7.46
CA GLU A 83 -6.67 -15.29 8.63
C GLU A 83 -5.90 -13.97 8.71
N ASP A 84 -4.62 -13.96 8.33
CA ASP A 84 -3.80 -12.75 8.27
C ASP A 84 -4.34 -11.79 7.20
N ILE A 85 -4.68 -12.31 6.02
CA ILE A 85 -5.24 -11.50 4.93
C ILE A 85 -6.61 -10.92 5.31
N LEU A 86 -7.48 -11.72 5.92
CA LEU A 86 -8.79 -11.24 6.40
C LEU A 86 -8.64 -10.19 7.51
N ALA A 87 -7.65 -10.35 8.40
CA ALA A 87 -7.36 -9.37 9.43
C ALA A 87 -6.86 -8.04 8.82
N GLU A 88 -6.04 -8.10 7.78
CA GLU A 88 -5.59 -6.91 7.06
C GLU A 88 -6.74 -6.22 6.33
N ILE A 89 -7.63 -6.97 5.65
CA ILE A 89 -8.82 -6.41 5.01
C ILE A 89 -9.72 -5.69 6.03
N ARG A 90 -9.98 -6.31 7.20
CA ARG A 90 -10.76 -5.67 8.28
C ARG A 90 -10.10 -4.38 8.76
N THR A 91 -8.79 -4.40 8.94
CA THR A 91 -8.01 -3.22 9.34
C THR A 91 -8.14 -2.10 8.31
N LEU A 92 -7.96 -2.40 7.02
CA LEU A 92 -8.11 -1.42 5.93
C LEU A 92 -9.53 -0.82 5.87
N LEU A 93 -10.57 -1.62 6.08
CA LEU A 93 -11.95 -1.13 6.05
C LEU A 93 -12.37 -0.39 7.32
N ALA A 94 -11.57 -0.47 8.39
CA ALA A 94 -11.93 0.07 9.70
C ALA A 94 -11.98 1.60 9.73
N GLY A 95 -11.13 2.30 8.96
CA GLY A 95 -11.16 3.76 8.85
C GLY A 95 -12.54 4.25 8.40
N ARG A 96 -13.03 3.73 7.26
CA ARG A 96 -14.37 4.01 6.76
C ARG A 96 -15.46 3.58 7.74
N SER A 97 -15.33 2.41 8.36
CA SER A 97 -16.30 1.91 9.36
C SER A 97 -16.41 2.86 10.54
N SER A 98 -15.28 3.45 10.97
CA SER A 98 -15.25 4.44 12.05
C SER A 98 -15.96 5.75 11.65
N GLU A 99 -15.70 6.26 10.44
CA GLU A 99 -16.42 7.44 9.90
C GLU A 99 -17.95 7.23 9.93
N GLU A 100 -18.43 6.08 9.49
CA GLU A 100 -19.86 5.75 9.46
C GLU A 100 -20.47 5.68 10.85
N ILE A 101 -19.80 5.02 11.81
CA ILE A 101 -20.34 4.80 13.17
C ILE A 101 -20.29 6.09 13.99
N VAL A 102 -19.23 6.89 13.85
CA VAL A 102 -18.99 8.03 14.74
C VAL A 102 -19.40 9.35 14.15
N CYS A 103 -19.09 9.58 12.89
CA CYS A 103 -19.32 10.85 12.21
C CYS A 103 -20.57 10.83 11.35
N ASN A 104 -21.21 9.68 11.19
CA ASN A 104 -22.36 9.45 10.31
C ASN A 104 -22.12 10.00 8.89
N THR A 105 -20.88 9.85 8.39
CA THR A 105 -20.45 10.33 7.09
C THR A 105 -19.58 9.29 6.38
N MET A 106 -19.36 9.50 5.10
CA MET A 106 -18.46 8.71 4.26
C MET A 106 -17.63 9.68 3.44
N THR A 107 -16.30 9.67 3.63
CA THR A 107 -15.41 10.60 2.94
C THR A 107 -14.62 9.92 1.83
N SER A 108 -14.04 10.69 0.93
CA SER A 108 -13.13 10.16 -0.09
C SER A 108 -11.78 9.69 0.47
N GLY A 109 -11.48 9.96 1.75
CA GLY A 109 -10.21 9.60 2.38
C GLY A 109 -9.93 8.10 2.39
N ALA A 110 -10.98 7.28 2.48
CA ALA A 110 -10.85 5.83 2.48
C ALA A 110 -10.61 5.17 1.10
N ALA A 111 -10.41 5.96 0.01
CA ALA A 111 -10.33 5.40 -1.34
C ALA A 111 -9.18 4.38 -1.49
N ASN A 112 -7.99 4.73 -1.04
CA ASN A 112 -6.81 3.85 -1.11
C ASN A 112 -6.98 2.57 -0.28
N ASP A 113 -7.57 2.67 0.91
CA ASP A 113 -7.80 1.52 1.78
C ASP A 113 -8.81 0.54 1.15
N ILE A 114 -9.85 1.07 0.51
CA ILE A 114 -10.84 0.27 -0.21
C ILE A 114 -10.22 -0.41 -1.42
N GLU A 115 -9.35 0.27 -2.18
CA GLU A 115 -8.62 -0.30 -3.30
C GLU A 115 -7.73 -1.45 -2.85
N ARG A 116 -6.92 -1.25 -1.82
CA ARG A 116 -6.05 -2.28 -1.24
C ARG A 116 -6.83 -3.45 -0.67
N ALA A 117 -7.90 -3.20 0.08
CA ALA A 117 -8.78 -4.24 0.60
C ALA A 117 -9.40 -5.08 -0.52
N THR A 118 -9.81 -4.43 -1.61
CA THR A 118 -10.38 -5.10 -2.79
C THR A 118 -9.33 -5.97 -3.50
N GLU A 119 -8.11 -5.48 -3.63
CA GLU A 119 -7.00 -6.23 -4.22
C GLU A 119 -6.67 -7.49 -3.39
N LEU A 120 -6.56 -7.35 -2.06
CA LEU A 120 -6.33 -8.49 -1.16
C LEU A 120 -7.44 -9.52 -1.25
N ALA A 121 -8.71 -9.09 -1.26
CA ALA A 121 -9.85 -9.99 -1.37
C ALA A 121 -9.88 -10.71 -2.74
N ARG A 122 -9.54 -10.02 -3.83
CA ARG A 122 -9.40 -10.64 -5.15
C ARG A 122 -8.27 -11.65 -5.20
N ASN A 123 -7.11 -11.32 -4.63
CA ASN A 123 -5.97 -12.23 -4.56
C ASN A 123 -6.30 -13.48 -3.75
N LEU A 124 -7.04 -13.35 -2.64
CA LEU A 124 -7.49 -14.46 -1.82
C LEU A 124 -8.37 -15.42 -2.62
N VAL A 125 -9.31 -14.89 -3.41
CA VAL A 125 -10.23 -15.68 -4.24
C VAL A 125 -9.55 -16.25 -5.48
N ALA A 126 -8.83 -15.42 -6.23
CA ALA A 126 -8.44 -15.75 -7.59
C ALA A 126 -7.01 -16.28 -7.74
N ARG A 127 -6.13 -16.02 -6.75
CA ARG A 127 -4.70 -16.30 -6.86
C ARG A 127 -4.18 -17.28 -5.82
N PHE A 128 -4.65 -17.18 -4.58
CA PHE A 128 -4.06 -17.94 -3.48
C PHE A 128 -4.75 -19.28 -3.21
N GLY A 129 -5.90 -19.56 -3.88
CA GLY A 129 -6.68 -20.78 -3.64
C GLY A 129 -7.19 -20.86 -2.20
N MET A 130 -7.58 -19.71 -1.60
CA MET A 130 -8.04 -19.62 -0.21
C MET A 130 -9.55 -19.35 -0.12
N CYS A 131 -10.29 -19.72 -1.17
CA CYS A 131 -11.74 -19.57 -1.25
C CYS A 131 -12.40 -20.93 -1.41
N ASP A 132 -13.37 -21.24 -0.57
CA ASP A 132 -14.05 -22.54 -0.56
C ASP A 132 -14.82 -22.83 -1.86
N GLU A 133 -15.29 -21.79 -2.57
CA GLU A 133 -16.05 -21.90 -3.83
C GLU A 133 -15.18 -22.47 -4.98
N PHE A 134 -13.88 -22.12 -5.01
CA PHE A 134 -12.98 -22.49 -6.11
C PHE A 134 -11.86 -23.44 -5.70
N ASP A 135 -11.76 -23.76 -4.41
CA ASP A 135 -10.70 -24.59 -3.84
C ASP A 135 -9.31 -24.08 -4.29
N MET A 136 -8.43 -24.95 -4.76
CA MET A 136 -7.08 -24.61 -5.23
C MET A 136 -7.00 -24.23 -6.71
N MET A 137 -8.10 -23.78 -7.31
CA MET A 137 -8.11 -23.34 -8.70
C MET A 137 -7.56 -21.92 -8.83
N ALA A 138 -6.50 -21.73 -9.62
CA ALA A 138 -6.04 -20.40 -10.03
C ALA A 138 -6.94 -19.88 -11.16
N LEU A 139 -7.66 -18.80 -10.92
CA LEU A 139 -8.61 -18.22 -11.88
C LEU A 139 -7.93 -17.30 -12.90
N GLY A 140 -6.70 -16.91 -12.67
CA GLY A 140 -5.95 -16.05 -13.56
C GLY A 140 -4.44 -16.11 -13.34
N THR A 141 -3.70 -15.55 -14.27
CA THR A 141 -2.24 -15.52 -14.26
C THR A 141 -1.71 -14.10 -14.40
N VAL A 142 -0.57 -13.82 -13.78
CA VAL A 142 0.15 -12.55 -13.97
C VAL A 142 0.85 -12.61 -15.33
N GLN A 143 0.44 -11.74 -16.25
CA GLN A 143 0.93 -11.68 -17.63
C GLN A 143 2.26 -10.99 -17.74
N SER A 144 3.30 -11.19 -17.19
CA SER A 144 4.61 -10.55 -17.28
C SER A 144 4.91 -9.57 -16.16
N GLN A 145 5.93 -9.92 -15.40
CA GLN A 145 6.49 -9.06 -14.36
C GLN A 145 7.24 -7.83 -14.92
N TYR A 146 7.50 -7.79 -16.24
CA TYR A 146 8.33 -6.77 -16.90
C TYR A 146 7.56 -5.77 -17.75
N LEU A 147 6.32 -6.06 -18.12
CA LEU A 147 5.46 -5.22 -18.93
C LEU A 147 4.11 -5.10 -18.24
N ASP A 148 3.92 -4.04 -17.49
CA ASP A 148 2.65 -3.55 -16.93
C ASP A 148 1.86 -4.48 -15.98
N GLY A 149 2.46 -5.55 -15.49
CA GLY A 149 1.93 -6.39 -14.40
C GLY A 149 0.46 -6.81 -14.46
N GLY A 150 -0.14 -6.77 -15.64
CA GLY A 150 -1.56 -7.02 -15.83
C GLY A 150 -1.94 -8.44 -15.40
N TYR A 151 -2.93 -8.54 -14.51
CA TYR A 151 -3.56 -9.80 -14.14
C TYR A 151 -4.58 -10.16 -15.21
N SER A 152 -4.38 -11.30 -15.88
CA SER A 152 -5.31 -11.82 -16.90
C SER A 152 -6.08 -13.00 -16.35
N MET A 153 -7.39 -12.91 -16.38
CA MET A 153 -8.28 -14.03 -16.03
C MET A 153 -8.25 -15.07 -17.14
N THR A 154 -8.09 -16.34 -16.77
CA THR A 154 -8.00 -17.49 -17.66
C THR A 154 -9.19 -18.44 -17.53
N CYS A 155 -10.28 -17.98 -16.95
CA CYS A 155 -11.50 -18.75 -16.71
C CYS A 155 -12.69 -18.23 -17.53
N ALA A 156 -13.78 -19.00 -17.58
CA ALA A 156 -15.03 -18.63 -18.24
C ALA A 156 -15.67 -17.39 -17.56
N GLN A 157 -16.49 -16.65 -18.30
CA GLN A 157 -17.16 -15.44 -17.78
C GLN A 157 -18.05 -15.70 -16.57
N GLU A 158 -18.68 -16.86 -16.50
CA GLU A 158 -19.50 -17.28 -15.36
C GLU A 158 -18.67 -17.47 -14.10
N THR A 159 -17.48 -18.08 -14.24
CA THR A 159 -16.52 -18.25 -13.14
C THR A 159 -15.96 -16.91 -12.71
N TYR A 160 -15.68 -16.00 -13.65
CA TYR A 160 -15.26 -14.63 -13.34
C TYR A 160 -16.32 -13.89 -12.52
N ALA A 161 -17.59 -13.95 -12.97
CA ALA A 161 -18.70 -13.34 -12.25
C ALA A 161 -18.95 -13.97 -10.84
N ALA A 162 -18.66 -15.27 -10.70
CA ALA A 162 -18.71 -15.95 -9.40
C ALA A 162 -17.57 -15.46 -8.48
N ALA A 163 -16.36 -15.30 -9.00
CA ALA A 163 -15.22 -14.76 -8.26
C ALA A 163 -15.46 -13.33 -7.77
N ASP A 164 -16.08 -12.48 -8.59
CA ASP A 164 -16.48 -11.13 -8.16
C ASP A 164 -17.54 -11.18 -7.04
N ARG A 165 -18.50 -12.10 -7.10
CA ARG A 165 -19.49 -12.27 -6.03
C ARG A 165 -18.85 -12.70 -4.70
N GLU A 166 -17.90 -13.64 -4.74
CA GLU A 166 -17.17 -14.07 -3.53
C GLU A 166 -16.28 -12.94 -2.99
N THR A 167 -15.61 -12.18 -3.86
CA THR A 167 -14.85 -10.99 -3.45
C THR A 167 -15.73 -9.98 -2.72
N ILE A 168 -16.91 -9.66 -3.27
CA ILE A 168 -17.89 -8.76 -2.64
C ILE A 168 -18.37 -9.30 -1.29
N LYS A 169 -18.58 -10.60 -1.18
CA LYS A 169 -19.00 -11.26 0.05
C LYS A 169 -17.93 -11.13 1.14
N ILE A 170 -16.66 -11.37 0.82
CA ILE A 170 -15.52 -11.19 1.73
C ILE A 170 -15.44 -9.75 2.22
N ILE A 171 -15.49 -8.77 1.32
CA ILE A 171 -15.45 -7.34 1.67
C ILE A 171 -16.60 -6.98 2.60
N ARG A 172 -17.82 -7.40 2.30
CA ARG A 172 -18.99 -7.14 3.15
C ARG A 172 -18.88 -7.76 4.55
N GLN A 173 -18.38 -8.99 4.60
CA GLN A 173 -18.17 -9.68 5.86
C GLN A 173 -17.10 -8.95 6.70
N CYS A 174 -15.94 -8.65 6.12
CA CYS A 174 -14.88 -7.94 6.83
C CYS A 174 -15.31 -6.53 7.27
N HIS A 175 -16.09 -5.82 6.44
CA HIS A 175 -16.64 -4.51 6.81
C HIS A 175 -17.61 -4.62 8.00
N GLN A 176 -18.47 -5.61 8.01
CA GLN A 176 -19.39 -5.84 9.13
C GLN A 176 -18.64 -6.21 10.41
N GLU A 177 -17.66 -7.11 10.32
CA GLU A 177 -16.82 -7.51 11.46
C GLU A 177 -16.01 -6.32 12.01
N ALA A 178 -15.48 -5.45 11.15
CA ALA A 178 -14.80 -4.22 11.58
C ALA A 178 -15.75 -3.28 12.34
N LYS A 179 -16.99 -3.11 11.86
CA LYS A 179 -18.03 -2.33 12.58
C LYS A 179 -18.37 -2.91 13.93
N GLU A 180 -18.48 -4.22 14.04
CA GLU A 180 -18.75 -4.91 15.30
C GLU A 180 -17.64 -4.66 16.30
N ILE A 181 -16.37 -4.85 15.91
CA ILE A 181 -15.21 -4.56 16.75
C ILE A 181 -15.21 -3.09 17.25
N LEU A 182 -15.47 -2.14 16.36
CA LEU A 182 -15.51 -0.72 16.71
C LEU A 182 -16.67 -0.36 17.63
N THR A 183 -17.84 -0.96 17.40
CA THR A 183 -19.04 -0.73 18.22
C THR A 183 -18.86 -1.28 19.63
N GLU A 184 -18.34 -2.49 19.76
CA GLU A 184 -18.04 -3.12 21.04
C GLU A 184 -16.98 -2.36 21.84
N ASN A 185 -16.06 -1.69 21.15
CA ASN A 185 -14.97 -0.93 21.77
C ASN A 185 -15.13 0.59 21.64
N ARG A 186 -16.37 1.09 21.54
CA ARG A 186 -16.68 2.49 21.30
C ARG A 186 -16.04 3.45 22.30
N GLU A 187 -16.05 3.15 23.59
CA GLU A 187 -15.43 3.99 24.60
C GLU A 187 -13.91 4.12 24.42
N MET A 188 -13.25 3.04 23.96
CA MET A 188 -11.81 3.06 23.68
C MET A 188 -11.52 3.89 22.45
N LEU A 189 -12.33 3.73 21.40
CA LEU A 189 -12.24 4.53 20.17
C LEU A 189 -12.31 6.03 20.51
N ASP A 190 -13.30 6.45 21.31
CA ASP A 190 -13.48 7.85 21.71
C ASP A 190 -12.31 8.36 22.57
N LYS A 191 -11.77 7.57 23.50
CA LYS A 191 -10.63 7.95 24.35
C LYS A 191 -9.34 8.12 23.54
N ILE A 192 -9.05 7.17 22.64
CA ILE A 192 -7.84 7.23 21.81
C ILE A 192 -7.94 8.41 20.83
N ALA A 193 -9.10 8.61 20.19
CA ALA A 193 -9.33 9.73 19.27
C ALA A 193 -9.19 11.09 19.98
N ALA A 194 -9.72 11.24 21.20
CA ALA A 194 -9.56 12.47 21.99
C ALA A 194 -8.08 12.73 22.36
N TYR A 195 -7.34 11.69 22.69
CA TYR A 195 -5.92 11.81 22.98
C TYR A 195 -5.10 12.16 21.74
N LEU A 196 -5.41 11.52 20.59
CA LEU A 196 -4.78 11.81 19.30
C LEU A 196 -5.08 13.25 18.84
N LEU A 197 -6.31 13.74 18.99
CA LEU A 197 -6.66 15.14 18.69
C LEU A 197 -5.88 16.15 19.51
N LYS A 198 -5.55 15.82 20.76
CA LYS A 198 -4.74 16.68 21.64
C LYS A 198 -3.26 16.67 21.28
N LYS A 199 -2.69 15.49 20.94
CA LYS A 199 -1.25 15.31 20.69
C LYS A 199 -0.87 15.38 19.21
N GLU A 200 -1.83 15.22 18.30
CA GLU A 200 -1.69 15.11 16.83
C GLU A 200 -0.90 13.87 16.35
N THR A 201 -0.06 13.32 17.20
CA THR A 201 0.71 12.09 16.95
C THR A 201 0.85 11.30 18.24
N ILE A 202 0.57 10.01 18.19
CA ILE A 202 0.72 9.08 19.33
C ILE A 202 1.42 7.80 18.88
N THR A 203 2.10 7.15 19.81
CA THR A 203 2.72 5.84 19.58
C THR A 203 1.74 4.70 19.79
N GLY A 204 2.04 3.54 19.21
CA GLY A 204 1.30 2.30 19.49
C GLY A 204 1.34 1.93 20.98
N GLN A 205 2.42 2.23 21.67
CA GLN A 205 2.55 1.98 23.13
C GLN A 205 1.62 2.88 23.94
N GLU A 206 1.49 4.17 23.61
CA GLU A 206 0.52 5.07 24.22
C GLU A 206 -0.91 4.62 23.98
N MET A 207 -1.22 4.21 22.74
CA MET A 207 -2.52 3.63 22.39
C MET A 207 -2.81 2.38 23.24
N MET A 208 -1.85 1.45 23.35
CA MET A 208 -2.01 0.24 24.15
C MET A 208 -2.17 0.55 25.63
N ALA A 209 -1.49 1.56 26.16
CA ALA A 209 -1.68 2.02 27.55
C ALA A 209 -3.13 2.48 27.79
N ILE A 210 -3.72 3.23 26.85
CA ILE A 210 -5.15 3.63 26.92
C ILE A 210 -6.06 2.40 26.90
N ILE A 211 -5.80 1.43 26.02
CA ILE A 211 -6.57 0.18 25.92
C ILE A 211 -6.52 -0.62 27.22
N GLU A 212 -5.36 -0.63 27.89
CA GLU A 212 -5.15 -1.33 29.16
C GLU A 212 -5.58 -0.52 30.39
N GLY A 213 -6.06 0.72 30.20
CA GLY A 213 -6.48 1.61 31.29
C GLY A 213 -5.32 2.21 32.08
N ARG A 214 -4.11 2.22 31.50
CA ARG A 214 -2.92 2.89 32.05
C ARG A 214 -2.83 4.32 31.55
N ASP A 215 -2.06 5.15 32.26
CA ASP A 215 -1.80 6.52 31.83
C ASP A 215 -0.82 6.52 30.63
N PRO A 216 -1.24 7.00 29.44
CA PRO A 216 -0.38 7.05 28.27
C PRO A 216 0.81 8.01 28.41
N GLU A 217 0.74 9.01 29.30
CA GLU A 217 1.86 9.96 29.52
C GLU A 217 3.02 9.35 30.32
N THR A 218 2.82 8.18 30.94
CA THR A 218 3.85 7.45 31.69
C THR A 218 4.64 6.45 30.86
N VAL A 219 4.31 6.31 29.58
CA VAL A 219 4.99 5.39 28.67
C VAL A 219 6.28 6.03 28.15
N ASP A 220 7.40 5.30 28.23
CA ASP A 220 8.67 5.72 27.64
C ASP A 220 8.56 5.76 26.12
N ASN A 221 8.38 6.96 25.58
CA ASN A 221 8.23 7.18 24.15
C ASN A 221 9.59 7.27 23.45
N TYR A 222 10.11 6.17 22.95
CA TYR A 222 11.20 6.20 21.99
C TYR A 222 10.64 6.64 20.61
N GLY A 223 10.84 7.93 20.27
CA GLY A 223 10.61 8.44 18.91
C GLY A 223 9.28 9.10 18.61
N ALA A 224 8.53 9.61 19.60
CA ALA A 224 7.15 10.06 19.38
C ALA A 224 6.88 11.56 19.50
N THR A 225 7.82 12.42 19.83
CA THR A 225 7.52 13.84 20.01
C THR A 225 8.12 14.72 18.94
N ARG A 226 7.28 15.62 18.42
CA ARG A 226 7.62 16.68 17.44
C ARG A 226 8.82 17.55 17.86
N GLU A 227 9.09 17.66 19.18
CA GLU A 227 10.26 18.38 19.71
C GLU A 227 11.56 17.59 19.54
N ASP A 228 11.51 16.27 19.60
CA ASP A 228 12.68 15.42 19.40
C ASP A 228 13.03 15.30 17.92
N ASP A 229 12.04 15.27 17.03
CA ASP A 229 12.23 15.30 15.57
C ASP A 229 12.92 16.60 15.12
N GLN A 230 12.60 17.76 15.72
CA GLN A 230 13.26 19.02 15.41
C GLN A 230 14.71 19.09 15.92
N LYS A 231 15.05 18.35 16.99
CA LYS A 231 16.43 18.27 17.49
C LYS A 231 17.30 17.32 16.67
N LEU A 232 16.70 16.26 16.09
CA LEU A 232 17.40 15.30 15.24
C LEU A 232 17.81 15.90 13.88
N PHE A 233 17.05 16.87 13.35
CA PHE A 233 17.38 17.58 12.11
C PHE A 233 18.35 18.75 12.27
N ARG A 234 18.93 18.99 13.43
CA ARG A 234 20.10 19.86 13.50
C ARG A 234 21.32 19.09 12.98
N PRO A 235 21.88 19.47 11.81
CA PRO A 235 23.12 18.85 11.35
C PRO A 235 24.18 19.11 12.42
N SER A 236 24.58 18.07 13.13
CA SER A 236 25.69 18.10 14.08
C SER A 236 27.05 18.07 13.38
N VAL A 237 27.08 18.39 12.10
CA VAL A 237 28.30 18.56 11.33
C VAL A 237 28.58 20.04 11.23
N PRO A 238 29.67 20.56 11.80
CA PRO A 238 30.11 21.92 11.51
C PRO A 238 30.35 22.01 9.99
N ASN A 239 29.79 23.04 9.38
CA ASN A 239 29.94 23.35 7.96
C ASN A 239 31.39 23.85 7.67
N THR A 240 32.37 23.01 7.94
CA THR A 240 33.79 23.25 7.63
C THR A 240 34.40 21.97 7.07
N ILE A 241 33.90 21.55 5.91
CA ILE A 241 34.74 20.85 4.95
C ILE A 241 35.07 21.92 3.93
N GLU A 242 36.20 22.61 4.12
CA GLU A 242 36.86 23.31 3.04
C GLU A 242 37.18 22.27 1.97
N ALA A 243 36.39 22.29 0.90
CA ALA A 243 36.69 21.48 -0.26
C ALA A 243 38.03 21.99 -0.85
N PRO A 244 39.05 21.14 -1.08
CA PRO A 244 40.24 21.56 -1.79
C PRO A 244 39.80 21.99 -3.20
N ALA A 245 40.06 23.25 -3.52
CA ALA A 245 39.82 23.80 -4.84
C ALA A 245 40.73 23.07 -5.87
N LYS A 246 40.23 21.99 -6.44
CA LYS A 246 40.75 21.47 -7.70
C LYS A 246 39.84 21.98 -8.80
N HIS A 247 40.31 22.99 -9.51
CA HIS A 247 39.75 23.37 -10.81
C HIS A 247 39.81 22.17 -11.74
N ILE A 248 38.72 21.48 -11.93
CA ILE A 248 38.54 20.55 -13.05
C ILE A 248 37.88 21.40 -14.14
N ASN A 249 38.72 21.79 -15.14
CA ASN A 249 38.20 22.34 -16.37
C ASN A 249 37.48 21.23 -17.13
N ILE A 250 36.16 21.17 -16.96
CA ILE A 250 35.31 20.38 -17.84
C ILE A 250 35.08 21.22 -19.09
N VAL A 251 35.89 20.98 -20.13
CA VAL A 251 35.58 21.40 -21.49
C VAL A 251 34.47 20.45 -21.96
N SER A 252 33.25 20.85 -21.82
CA SER A 252 32.12 20.15 -22.45
C SER A 252 32.05 20.59 -23.91
N GLU A 253 32.58 19.78 -24.80
CA GLU A 253 32.19 19.86 -26.21
C GLU A 253 30.69 19.48 -26.29
N PRO A 254 29.88 20.30 -27.00
CA PRO A 254 28.45 19.94 -27.15
C PRO A 254 28.35 18.69 -28.01
N VAL A 255 27.73 17.66 -27.47
CA VAL A 255 27.36 16.46 -28.23
C VAL A 255 26.32 16.89 -29.27
N PRO A 256 26.56 16.66 -30.59
CA PRO A 256 25.56 17.01 -31.59
C PRO A 256 24.29 16.19 -31.39
N MET A 257 23.17 16.89 -31.30
CA MET A 257 21.84 16.24 -31.22
C MET A 257 21.60 15.48 -32.52
N PRO A 258 21.02 14.28 -32.47
CA PRO A 258 20.61 13.53 -33.66
C PRO A 258 19.51 14.31 -34.40
N ASP A 259 19.71 14.44 -35.71
CA ASP A 259 18.77 15.09 -36.62
C ASP A 259 17.55 14.16 -36.82
N PHE A 260 16.42 14.55 -36.28
CA PHE A 260 15.16 13.79 -36.35
C PHE A 260 14.42 13.91 -37.69
N ASP A 261 14.95 14.68 -38.65
CA ASP A 261 14.36 14.90 -39.98
C ASP A 261 14.89 13.96 -41.08
N GLN A 262 15.74 13.00 -40.75
CA GLN A 262 16.16 12.01 -41.74
C GLN A 262 15.24 10.78 -41.70
N PRO A 263 14.66 10.37 -42.85
CA PRO A 263 13.93 9.13 -42.93
C PRO A 263 14.84 7.92 -42.69
N PRO A 264 14.33 6.83 -42.10
CA PRO A 264 15.14 5.66 -41.75
C PRO A 264 15.77 5.06 -43.01
N ALA A 265 17.08 4.79 -42.93
CA ALA A 265 17.83 4.12 -43.97
C ALA A 265 17.25 2.75 -44.27
N GLN A 266 17.02 2.49 -45.56
CA GLN A 266 16.56 1.18 -46.02
C GLN A 266 17.65 0.13 -45.76
N PRO A 267 17.32 -1.09 -45.32
CA PRO A 267 18.29 -2.15 -45.16
C PRO A 267 18.81 -2.58 -46.57
N SER A 268 20.11 -2.48 -46.77
CA SER A 268 20.80 -3.03 -47.90
C SER A 268 20.65 -4.57 -47.85
N GLY A 269 19.97 -5.09 -48.84
CA GLY A 269 19.91 -6.53 -49.05
C GLY A 269 21.30 -7.08 -49.43
N GLU A 270 21.51 -8.30 -48.96
CA GLU A 270 22.33 -9.37 -49.55
C GLU A 270 22.56 -10.41 -48.45
N ASP A 271 21.72 -11.42 -48.49
CA ASP A 271 22.11 -12.77 -48.14
C ASP A 271 21.13 -13.72 -48.85
N GLU A 272 21.64 -14.28 -49.97
CA GLU A 272 21.01 -15.33 -50.76
C GLU A 272 20.88 -16.61 -49.92
N ALA A 273 19.67 -17.13 -49.77
CA ALA A 273 19.42 -18.52 -49.34
C ALA A 273 19.16 -19.39 -50.60
N PRO A 274 19.69 -20.62 -50.68
CA PRO A 274 19.65 -21.44 -51.87
C PRO A 274 18.26 -22.03 -52.14
N ALA A 275 17.91 -22.07 -53.43
CA ALA A 275 16.70 -22.63 -54.01
C ALA A 275 16.59 -24.15 -53.80
N GLU A 276 15.50 -24.64 -53.26
CA GLU A 276 15.04 -26.02 -53.41
C GLU A 276 14.00 -26.07 -54.51
N GLN A 277 14.24 -26.98 -55.48
CA GLN A 277 13.40 -27.25 -56.63
C GLN A 277 12.14 -28.07 -56.29
N PRO A 278 11.05 -27.95 -57.06
CA PRO A 278 9.81 -28.66 -56.81
C PRO A 278 9.85 -30.06 -57.45
N GLY A 279 9.59 -31.08 -56.64
CA GLY A 279 9.24 -32.42 -57.13
C GLY A 279 7.74 -32.52 -57.27
N GLY A 280 7.31 -32.75 -58.49
CA GLY A 280 5.93 -32.98 -58.86
C GLY A 280 5.49 -34.42 -58.69
N ASP A 281 4.23 -34.59 -58.83
CA ASP A 281 3.42 -35.74 -59.27
C ASP A 281 2.33 -36.06 -58.23
N GLY A 282 1.07 -35.92 -58.54
CA GLY A 282 0.27 -36.64 -59.48
C GLY A 282 -0.68 -37.53 -58.67
N GLY A 283 -2.00 -37.26 -58.72
CA GLY A 283 -2.95 -38.23 -58.24
C GLY A 283 -4.27 -37.67 -57.69
N GLN A 284 -5.16 -37.35 -58.62
CA GLN A 284 -6.63 -37.30 -58.38
C GLN A 284 -7.23 -38.69 -58.72
N PRO A 285 -8.55 -38.87 -58.56
CA PRO A 285 -9.38 -38.94 -57.30
C PRO A 285 -10.10 -40.30 -57.29
N ASP A 286 -10.81 -40.66 -56.27
CA ASP A 286 -12.01 -41.49 -56.40
C ASP A 286 -13.02 -41.24 -55.25
N GLU A 287 -14.25 -41.15 -55.75
CA GLU A 287 -15.53 -41.10 -55.07
C GLU A 287 -15.82 -42.38 -54.27
N GLU A 288 -16.62 -42.28 -53.27
CA GLU A 288 -17.91 -42.92 -53.02
C GLU A 288 -18.22 -43.25 -51.55
N LYS A 289 -19.38 -42.74 -51.18
CA LYS A 289 -20.45 -43.32 -50.36
C LYS A 289 -20.16 -44.19 -49.12
N LYS A 290 -20.55 -43.73 -48.02
CA LYS A 290 -21.82 -44.09 -47.33
C LYS A 290 -22.01 -43.26 -46.07
#